data_29c532618befa12b0f4388f782059b49
#
_entry.id   29c532618befa12b0f4388f782059b49
#
_cell.length_a   1.000
_cell.length_b   1.000
_cell.length_c   1.000
_cell.angle_alpha   90.00
_cell.angle_beta   90.00
_cell.angle_gamma   90.00
#
_symmetry.space_group_name_H-M   'P 1'
#
loop_
_entity.id
_entity.type
_entity.pdbx_description
1 polymer ?
#
loop_
_entity_poly.entity_id
_entity_poly.type
_entity_poly.pdbx_seq_one_letter_code
_entity_poly.pdbx_strand_id
1 'polypeptide(L)'
;MAEYYTWQGQDLILRCHFQPRAASDEIVGLHGDRLKLRITAPPVDGRANEHIIKWFSKLFAVSKSDIEILQGELGRLKTLCIHSPKTLPKAAQVNN
;
A
#
# COMPACT_ATOMS: atom_id res chain seq x y z
N MET A 1 17.77 -8.42 2.16
CA MET A 1 16.41 -8.90 2.47
C MET A 1 15.42 -7.76 2.28
N ALA A 2 14.26 -8.08 1.76
CA ALA A 2 13.23 -7.08 1.56
C ALA A 2 12.57 -6.77 2.91
N GLU A 3 12.76 -5.56 3.42
CA GLU A 3 12.17 -5.18 4.70
C GLU A 3 10.87 -4.44 4.55
N TYR A 4 10.50 -4.09 3.31
CA TYR A 4 9.26 -3.37 3.05
C TYR A 4 8.03 -4.28 3.04
N TYR A 5 8.21 -5.60 3.07
CA TYR A 5 7.07 -6.50 3.16
C TYR A 5 7.42 -7.74 3.99
N THR A 6 6.36 -8.35 4.51
CA THR A 6 6.44 -9.59 5.29
C THR A 6 5.16 -10.38 5.05
N TRP A 7 5.26 -11.68 4.95
CA TRP A 7 4.09 -12.55 4.86
C TRP A 7 3.75 -13.10 6.23
N GLN A 8 2.47 -13.01 6.61
CA GLN A 8 1.93 -13.67 7.79
C GLN A 8 0.86 -14.65 7.32
N GLY A 9 1.25 -15.91 7.14
CA GLY A 9 0.38 -16.87 6.48
C GLY A 9 0.10 -16.44 5.07
N GLN A 10 -1.16 -16.20 4.74
CA GLN A 10 -1.57 -15.75 3.41
C GLN A 10 -1.74 -14.24 3.33
N ASP A 11 -1.48 -13.52 4.40
CA ASP A 11 -1.65 -12.08 4.46
C ASP A 11 -0.32 -11.37 4.21
N LEU A 12 -0.37 -10.33 3.40
CA LEU A 12 0.80 -9.53 3.06
C LEU A 12 0.82 -8.27 3.91
N ILE A 13 1.90 -8.08 4.64
CA ILE A 13 2.17 -6.84 5.39
C ILE A 13 3.12 -5.99 4.55
N LEU A 14 2.71 -4.80 4.20
CA LEU A 14 3.45 -3.94 3.28
C LEU A 14 3.73 -2.59 3.94
N ARG A 15 5.00 -2.23 4.00
CA ARG A 15 5.43 -0.95 4.56
C ARG A 15 5.62 0.05 3.43
N CYS A 16 4.86 1.14 3.49
CA CYS A 16 4.75 2.08 2.39
C CYS A 16 5.13 3.50 2.80
N HIS A 17 5.55 4.27 1.80
CA HIS A 17 5.75 5.71 1.91
C HIS A 17 4.91 6.35 0.79
N PHE A 18 3.86 7.08 1.16
CA PHE A 18 2.94 7.68 0.20
C PHE A 18 3.25 9.15 -0.01
N GLN A 19 3.33 9.55 -1.27
CA GLN A 19 3.46 10.95 -1.66
C GLN A 19 2.11 11.42 -2.23
N PRO A 20 1.42 12.33 -1.53
CA PRO A 20 0.10 12.80 -1.97
C PRO A 20 0.21 13.86 -3.06
N ARG A 21 -0.94 14.25 -3.61
CA ARG A 21 -1.06 15.31 -4.62
C ARG A 21 -0.25 15.05 -5.87
N ALA A 22 -0.08 13.80 -6.21
CA ALA A 22 0.62 13.44 -7.45
C ALA A 22 -0.33 13.55 -8.64
N ALA A 23 0.23 13.56 -9.84
CA ALA A 23 -0.56 13.61 -11.06
C ALA A 23 -1.29 12.30 -11.34
N SER A 24 -0.76 11.19 -10.85
CA SER A 24 -1.36 9.87 -11.02
C SER A 24 -0.98 8.97 -9.86
N ASP A 25 -1.79 7.93 -9.66
CA ASP A 25 -1.46 6.89 -8.70
C ASP A 25 -0.44 5.95 -9.32
N GLU A 26 0.71 5.77 -8.66
CA GLU A 26 1.72 4.85 -9.19
C GLU A 26 2.60 4.28 -8.08
N ILE A 27 3.09 3.08 -8.32
CA ILE A 27 4.10 2.46 -7.49
C ILE A 27 5.44 2.90 -8.06
N VAL A 28 6.19 3.69 -7.29
CA VAL A 28 7.47 4.24 -7.75
C VAL A 28 8.59 3.22 -7.64
N GLY A 29 8.65 2.50 -6.51
CA GLY A 29 9.70 1.52 -6.25
C GLY A 29 10.19 1.60 -4.83
N LEU A 30 11.32 0.94 -4.58
CA LEU A 30 11.89 0.91 -3.24
C LEU A 30 12.53 2.25 -2.89
N HIS A 31 12.32 2.67 -1.65
CA HIS A 31 12.91 3.89 -1.10
C HIS A 31 13.30 3.58 0.35
N GLY A 32 14.57 3.24 0.54
CA GLY A 32 15.02 2.76 1.83
C GLY A 32 14.40 1.41 2.14
N ASP A 33 13.78 1.30 3.31
CA ASP A 33 13.12 0.08 3.75
C ASP A 33 11.61 0.13 3.53
N ARG A 34 11.14 0.99 2.62
CA ARG A 34 9.73 1.14 2.32
C ARG A 34 9.48 1.17 0.82
N LEU A 35 8.28 0.76 0.43
CA LEU A 35 7.82 0.90 -0.94
C LEU A 35 7.25 2.30 -1.11
N LYS A 36 7.80 3.05 -2.07
CA LYS A 36 7.32 4.40 -2.34
C LYS A 36 6.22 4.37 -3.38
N LEU A 37 5.13 5.08 -3.07
CA LEU A 37 3.98 5.18 -3.95
C LEU A 37 3.55 6.65 -4.02
N ARG A 38 3.01 7.04 -5.18
CA ARG A 38 2.40 8.35 -5.36
C ARG A 38 0.90 8.18 -5.44
N ILE A 39 0.16 9.10 -4.85
CA ILE A 39 -1.29 9.09 -4.89
C ILE A 39 -1.83 10.46 -5.24
N THR A 40 -2.95 10.49 -5.94
CA THR A 40 -3.59 11.72 -6.37
C THR A 40 -4.37 12.40 -5.24
N ALA A 41 -4.71 11.65 -4.19
CA ALA A 41 -5.54 12.17 -3.10
C ALA A 41 -4.80 13.23 -2.27
N PRO A 42 -5.53 14.20 -1.71
CA PRO A 42 -4.93 15.15 -0.77
C PRO A 42 -4.64 14.48 0.57
N PRO A 43 -3.64 14.99 1.33
CA PRO A 43 -3.26 14.39 2.62
C PRO A 43 -4.16 14.91 3.76
N VAL A 44 -5.47 14.76 3.64
CA VAL A 44 -6.41 15.31 4.64
C VAL A 44 -7.49 14.32 5.02
N ASP A 45 -7.80 14.26 6.32
CA ASP A 45 -9.03 13.72 6.91
C ASP A 45 -9.47 12.34 6.41
N GLY A 46 -8.55 11.40 6.36
CA GLY A 46 -8.90 10.04 5.96
C GLY A 46 -9.16 9.84 4.49
N ARG A 47 -9.23 10.89 3.68
CA ARG A 47 -9.44 10.76 2.24
C ARG A 47 -8.31 9.99 1.58
N ALA A 48 -7.07 10.25 2.01
CA ALA A 48 -5.94 9.50 1.50
C ALA A 48 -6.07 8.02 1.83
N ASN A 49 -6.52 7.70 3.04
CA ASN A 49 -6.70 6.31 3.46
C ASN A 49 -7.77 5.61 2.64
N GLU A 50 -8.91 6.26 2.41
CA GLU A 50 -9.97 5.70 1.57
C GLU A 50 -9.48 5.45 0.14
N HIS A 51 -8.73 6.41 -0.39
CA HIS A 51 -8.17 6.30 -1.73
C HIS A 51 -7.19 5.15 -1.84
N ILE A 52 -6.31 5.01 -0.86
CA ILE A 52 -5.33 3.94 -0.81
C ILE A 52 -6.01 2.57 -0.74
N ILE A 53 -7.01 2.44 0.10
CA ILE A 53 -7.76 1.19 0.25
C ILE A 53 -8.43 0.81 -1.06
N LYS A 54 -9.07 1.77 -1.71
CA LYS A 54 -9.72 1.55 -3.01
C LYS A 54 -8.71 1.12 -4.08
N TRP A 55 -7.59 1.80 -4.15
CA TRP A 55 -6.53 1.51 -5.13
C TRP A 55 -5.92 0.13 -4.89
N PHE A 56 -5.58 -0.16 -3.62
CA PHE A 56 -4.98 -1.44 -3.26
C PHE A 56 -5.93 -2.60 -3.49
N SER A 57 -7.23 -2.41 -3.29
CA SER A 57 -8.19 -3.47 -3.57
C SER A 57 -8.15 -3.88 -5.04
N LYS A 58 -7.91 -2.92 -5.93
CA LYS A 58 -7.76 -3.19 -7.35
C LYS A 58 -6.41 -3.82 -7.67
N LEU A 59 -5.33 -3.30 -7.07
CA LEU A 59 -3.98 -3.81 -7.31
C LEU A 59 -3.82 -5.27 -6.91
N PHE A 60 -4.44 -5.67 -5.80
CA PHE A 60 -4.29 -7.01 -5.25
C PHE A 60 -5.50 -7.89 -5.51
N ALA A 61 -6.47 -7.39 -6.24
CA ALA A 61 -7.69 -8.11 -6.64
C ALA A 61 -8.46 -8.69 -5.44
N VAL A 62 -8.66 -7.86 -4.44
CA VAL A 62 -9.41 -8.20 -3.24
C VAL A 62 -10.45 -7.13 -2.95
N SER A 63 -11.35 -7.39 -2.00
CA SER A 63 -12.33 -6.38 -1.61
C SER A 63 -11.68 -5.33 -0.72
N LYS A 64 -12.33 -4.17 -0.58
CA LYS A 64 -11.82 -3.11 0.28
C LYS A 64 -11.69 -3.56 1.73
N SER A 65 -12.58 -4.43 2.19
CA SER A 65 -12.53 -4.95 3.55
C SER A 65 -11.31 -5.84 3.81
N ASP A 66 -10.63 -6.29 2.75
CA ASP A 66 -9.41 -7.08 2.87
C ASP A 66 -8.16 -6.20 2.97
N ILE A 67 -8.30 -4.89 2.92
CA ILE A 67 -7.19 -3.96 3.07
C ILE A 67 -7.31 -3.26 4.42
N GLU A 68 -6.27 -3.35 5.23
CA GLU A 68 -6.28 -2.79 6.57
C GLU A 68 -5.03 -1.93 6.78
N ILE A 69 -5.21 -0.72 7.34
CA ILE A 69 -4.08 0.13 7.70
C ILE A 69 -3.73 -0.17 9.14
N LEU A 70 -2.57 -0.79 9.35
CA LEU A 70 -2.12 -1.21 10.67
C LEU A 70 -1.48 -0.08 11.45
N GLN A 71 -0.74 0.79 10.77
CA GLN A 71 -0.02 1.90 11.39
C GLN A 71 0.03 3.08 10.45
N GLY A 72 0.13 4.28 11.02
CA GLY A 72 0.36 5.48 10.25
C GLY A 72 -0.86 6.05 9.57
N GLU A 73 -2.04 5.97 10.20
CA GLU A 73 -3.28 6.45 9.57
C GLU A 73 -3.21 7.92 9.18
N LEU A 74 -2.53 8.75 9.98
CA LEU A 74 -2.46 10.19 9.74
C LEU A 74 -1.20 10.64 9.03
N GLY A 75 -0.24 9.75 8.83
CA GLY A 75 1.05 10.11 8.24
C GLY A 75 1.21 9.63 6.82
N ARG A 76 2.37 9.95 6.26
CA ARG A 76 2.74 9.46 4.92
C ARG A 76 3.38 8.09 4.98
N LEU A 77 3.88 7.68 6.12
CA LEU A 77 4.45 6.35 6.32
C LEU A 77 3.35 5.47 6.90
N LYS A 78 2.93 4.49 6.13
CA LYS A 78 1.83 3.61 6.52
C LYS A 78 2.24 2.16 6.36
N THR A 79 1.75 1.33 7.26
CA THR A 79 1.88 -0.12 7.14
C THR A 79 0.50 -0.70 6.89
N LEU A 80 0.37 -1.44 5.81
CA LEU A 80 -0.91 -2.02 5.39
C LEU A 80 -0.86 -3.53 5.45
N CYS A 81 -2.00 -4.13 5.74
CA CYS A 81 -2.19 -5.56 5.63
C CYS A 81 -3.17 -5.82 4.48
N ILE A 82 -2.76 -6.64 3.54
CA ILE A 82 -3.61 -7.10 2.44
C ILE A 82 -3.93 -8.56 2.74
N HIS A 83 -5.20 -8.83 3.05
CA HIS A 83 -5.65 -10.18 3.41
C HIS A 83 -5.80 -11.02 2.14
N SER A 84 -5.02 -12.10 2.06
CA SER A 84 -5.08 -13.10 0.98
C SER A 84 -5.10 -12.46 -0.42
N PRO A 85 -4.07 -11.69 -0.80
CA PRO A 85 -4.06 -11.06 -2.12
C PRO A 85 -4.11 -12.11 -3.23
N LYS A 86 -4.91 -11.83 -4.25
CA LYS A 86 -5.07 -12.73 -5.40
C LYS A 86 -4.07 -12.43 -6.50
N THR A 87 -3.62 -11.19 -6.61
CA THR A 87 -2.60 -10.77 -7.55
C THR A 87 -1.55 -9.93 -6.83
N LEU A 88 -0.33 -9.94 -7.36
CA LEU A 88 0.76 -9.12 -6.84
C LEU A 88 1.25 -8.22 -7.96
N PRO A 89 1.09 -6.88 -7.84
CA PRO A 89 1.57 -5.99 -8.89
C PRO A 89 3.09 -6.09 -9.05
N LYS A 90 3.55 -6.18 -10.29
CA LYS A 90 4.97 -6.35 -10.57
C LYS A 90 5.81 -5.20 -10.04
N ALA A 91 5.29 -3.98 -10.10
CA ALA A 91 6.02 -2.80 -9.66
C ALA A 91 6.31 -2.82 -8.16
N ALA A 92 5.54 -3.57 -7.38
CA ALA A 92 5.77 -3.70 -5.94
C ALA A 92 6.91 -4.66 -5.61
N GLN A 93 7.30 -5.53 -6.56
CA GLN A 93 8.40 -6.48 -6.39
C GLN A 93 8.25 -7.36 -5.15
N VAL A 94 7.04 -7.82 -4.91
CA VAL A 94 6.74 -8.72 -3.80
C VAL A 94 6.75 -10.15 -4.32
N ASN A 95 7.43 -11.02 -3.60
CA ASN A 95 7.51 -12.45 -3.93
C ASN A 95 6.73 -13.26 -2.90
N ASN A 96 6.16 -14.35 -3.38
CA ASN A 96 5.45 -15.30 -2.51
C ASN A 96 6.39 -16.05 -1.59
#